data_e6869b8970b782bab79fadc5ceac3e9c
#
_entry.id   e6869b8970b782bab79fadc5ceac3e9c
#
_cell.length_a   1.000
_cell.length_b   1.000
_cell.length_c   1.000
_cell.angle_alpha   90.00
_cell.angle_beta   90.00
_cell.angle_gamma   90.00
#
_symmetry.space_group_name_H-M   'P 1'
#
loop_
_entity.id
_entity.type
_entity.pdbx_description
1 polymer ?
#
loop_
_entity_poly.entity_id
_entity_poly.type
_entity_poly.pdbx_seq_one_letter_code
_entity_poly.pdbx_strand_id
1 'polypeptide(L)'
;KYTPGSFVRTKLRRLILPFIVITTVTFVPRALFDSMSDEPFPLTLDNFGRSLVYQDCMPIPFFWFLQVSFIMLSLTFCVLYFSGSRRVRPAAVVLGLLFLAFLVAPIQVTPFLSIDRVRDFGFFFIAGCLYSLYSARIDRLIPWTDIRFLSASAAAWIGLFLLFEDSPLRFLCSLTGIAMCMSLARIMEERRWQFLDHLKAANYMIFLLSWYFNIAAQQVLAHFVALPWWVHTSLSLIAGIYIPWLGYKYLEKHQDNRLIRITSYILGQSFRKRA
;
A
#
# COMPACT_ATOMS: atom_id res chain seq x y z
N LYS A 1 16.96 -13.69 12.33
CA LYS A 1 16.48 -12.80 13.42
C LYS A 1 17.02 -11.42 13.14
N TYR A 2 16.17 -10.40 13.04
CA TYR A 2 16.61 -9.02 12.94
C TYR A 2 17.08 -8.53 14.32
N THR A 3 18.25 -7.88 14.36
CA THR A 3 18.59 -7.03 15.49
C THR A 3 17.80 -5.72 15.39
N PRO A 4 17.50 -5.01 16.50
CA PRO A 4 16.78 -3.73 16.43
C PRO A 4 17.36 -2.75 15.44
N GLY A 5 18.70 -2.57 15.45
CA GLY A 5 19.38 -1.66 14.51
C GLY A 5 19.26 -2.07 13.04
N SER A 6 19.36 -3.38 12.72
CA SER A 6 19.20 -3.87 11.35
C SER A 6 17.76 -3.74 10.87
N PHE A 7 16.78 -3.92 11.77
CA PHE A 7 15.37 -3.71 11.46
C PHE A 7 15.10 -2.25 11.10
N VAL A 8 15.43 -1.32 11.99
CA VAL A 8 15.23 0.13 11.78
C VAL A 8 15.89 0.59 10.48
N ARG A 9 17.17 0.28 10.29
CA ARG A 9 17.90 0.65 9.06
C ARG A 9 17.22 0.13 7.80
N THR A 10 16.74 -1.12 7.82
CA THR A 10 16.09 -1.73 6.66
C THR A 10 14.74 -1.07 6.37
N LYS A 11 13.96 -0.75 7.41
CA LYS A 11 12.63 -0.14 7.23
C LYS A 11 12.71 1.33 6.87
N LEU A 12 13.62 2.10 7.47
CA LEU A 12 13.89 3.48 7.07
C LEU A 12 14.27 3.55 5.59
N ARG A 13 15.19 2.70 5.14
CA ARG A 13 15.61 2.67 3.74
C ARG A 13 14.46 2.30 2.79
N ARG A 14 13.59 1.35 3.17
CA ARG A 14 12.55 0.82 2.27
C ARG A 14 11.26 1.62 2.26
N LEU A 15 10.96 2.35 3.31
CA LEU A 15 9.70 3.06 3.46
C LEU A 15 9.90 4.57 3.55
N ILE A 16 10.75 5.03 4.47
CA ILE A 16 10.88 6.47 4.75
C ILE A 16 11.74 7.17 3.69
N LEU A 17 12.84 6.55 3.26
CA LEU A 17 13.68 7.16 2.24
C LEU A 17 12.94 7.36 0.90
N PRO A 18 12.27 6.36 0.31
CA PRO A 18 11.44 6.57 -0.88
C PRO A 18 10.32 7.60 -0.64
N PHE A 19 9.68 7.57 0.52
CA PHE A 19 8.65 8.56 0.87
C PHE A 19 9.20 9.99 0.78
N ILE A 20 10.29 10.29 1.48
CA ILE A 20 10.89 11.64 1.49
C ILE A 20 11.33 12.03 0.07
N VAL A 21 12.05 11.16 -0.64
CA VAL A 21 12.60 11.50 -1.96
C VAL A 21 11.49 11.74 -2.97
N ILE A 22 10.50 10.85 -3.04
CA ILE A 22 9.42 11.00 -4.01
C ILE A 22 8.55 12.20 -3.65
N THR A 23 8.21 12.42 -2.39
CA THR A 23 7.48 13.62 -1.94
C THR A 23 8.24 14.89 -2.36
N THR A 24 9.57 14.94 -2.16
CA THR A 24 10.39 16.10 -2.56
C THR A 24 10.40 16.31 -4.07
N VAL A 25 10.61 15.24 -4.84
CA VAL A 25 10.65 15.31 -6.32
C VAL A 25 9.31 15.73 -6.90
N THR A 26 8.20 15.33 -6.28
CA THR A 26 6.86 15.56 -6.79
C THR A 26 6.21 16.83 -6.29
N PHE A 27 6.79 17.44 -5.28
CA PHE A 27 6.27 18.68 -4.68
C PHE A 27 6.19 19.82 -5.70
N VAL A 28 7.26 20.08 -6.43
CA VAL A 28 7.28 21.15 -7.46
C VAL A 28 6.38 20.84 -8.65
N PRO A 29 6.46 19.66 -9.30
CA PRO A 29 5.51 19.30 -10.36
C PRO A 29 4.05 19.40 -9.92
N ARG A 30 3.70 18.96 -8.70
CA ARG A 30 2.34 19.06 -8.18
C ARG A 30 1.88 20.51 -8.10
N ALA A 31 2.69 21.39 -7.53
CA ALA A 31 2.37 22.82 -7.42
C ALA A 31 2.20 23.50 -8.81
N LEU A 32 3.03 23.10 -9.79
CA LEU A 32 2.91 23.60 -11.16
C LEU A 32 1.63 23.11 -11.85
N PHE A 33 1.28 21.83 -11.69
CA PHE A 33 0.03 21.31 -12.27
C PHE A 33 -1.20 21.92 -11.63
N ASP A 34 -1.20 22.12 -10.32
CA ASP A 34 -2.34 22.68 -9.59
C ASP A 34 -2.41 24.22 -9.68
N SER A 35 -1.37 24.90 -10.21
CA SER A 35 -1.40 26.36 -10.38
C SER A 35 -2.53 26.84 -11.31
N MET A 36 -3.08 25.94 -12.12
CA MET A 36 -4.18 26.19 -13.05
C MET A 36 -5.55 25.73 -12.49
N SER A 37 -5.59 25.22 -11.25
CA SER A 37 -6.83 24.79 -10.58
C SER A 37 -7.40 25.91 -9.69
N ASP A 38 -8.68 25.79 -9.34
CA ASP A 38 -9.37 26.76 -8.45
C ASP A 38 -8.74 26.81 -7.05
N GLU A 39 -8.12 25.72 -6.60
CA GLU A 39 -7.39 25.63 -5.32
C GLU A 39 -5.94 25.23 -5.58
N PRO A 40 -5.05 26.19 -5.87
CA PRO A 40 -3.67 25.87 -6.22
C PRO A 40 -2.90 25.32 -5.01
N PHE A 41 -2.14 24.27 -5.23
CA PHE A 41 -1.25 23.71 -4.23
C PHE A 41 -0.08 24.68 -3.95
N PRO A 42 0.04 25.25 -2.73
CA PRO A 42 0.99 26.33 -2.49
C PRO A 42 2.44 25.87 -2.49
N LEU A 43 3.26 26.52 -3.31
CA LEU A 43 4.71 26.26 -3.41
C LEU A 43 5.47 27.05 -2.32
N THR A 44 5.32 26.65 -1.06
CA THR A 44 6.00 27.28 0.09
C THR A 44 6.80 26.27 0.89
N LEU A 45 7.84 26.73 1.61
CA LEU A 45 8.62 25.86 2.51
C LEU A 45 7.76 25.30 3.65
N ASP A 46 6.80 26.06 4.15
CA ASP A 46 5.85 25.60 5.15
C ASP A 46 5.02 24.42 4.62
N ASN A 47 4.43 24.58 3.44
CA ASN A 47 3.65 23.51 2.82
C ASN A 47 4.52 22.28 2.46
N PHE A 48 5.77 22.50 2.06
CA PHE A 48 6.72 21.39 1.90
C PHE A 48 6.96 20.66 3.22
N GLY A 49 7.23 21.36 4.31
CA GLY A 49 7.38 20.76 5.64
C GLY A 49 6.12 20.00 6.07
N ARG A 50 4.94 20.60 5.87
CA ARG A 50 3.65 19.96 6.15
C ARG A 50 3.42 18.72 5.29
N SER A 51 3.81 18.72 4.03
CA SER A 51 3.67 17.57 3.13
C SER A 51 4.44 16.33 3.56
N LEU A 52 5.47 16.49 4.39
CA LEU A 52 6.22 15.37 4.98
C LEU A 52 5.56 14.80 6.24
N VAL A 53 4.60 15.51 6.81
CA VAL A 53 4.04 15.18 8.12
C VAL A 53 2.53 14.98 8.08
N TYR A 54 1.80 15.78 7.29
CA TYR A 54 0.35 15.76 7.19
C TYR A 54 -0.09 15.18 5.85
N GLN A 55 -0.97 14.19 5.89
CA GLN A 55 -1.39 13.49 4.67
C GLN A 55 -2.19 14.37 3.71
N ASP A 56 -2.99 15.29 4.21
CA ASP A 56 -3.80 16.24 3.43
C ASP A 56 -2.95 17.24 2.62
N CYS A 57 -1.70 17.46 3.05
CA CYS A 57 -0.72 18.27 2.35
C CYS A 57 0.22 17.46 1.44
N MET A 58 0.09 16.14 1.37
CA MET A 58 0.98 15.30 0.54
C MET A 58 0.71 15.52 -0.95
N PRO A 59 1.77 15.69 -1.77
CA PRO A 59 1.61 15.78 -3.23
C PRO A 59 1.05 14.50 -3.85
N ILE A 60 1.21 13.36 -3.16
CA ILE A 60 0.64 12.07 -3.53
C ILE A 60 -0.26 11.59 -2.40
N PRO A 61 -1.59 11.57 -2.58
CA PRO A 61 -2.53 11.32 -1.50
C PRO A 61 -2.35 9.98 -0.78
N PHE A 62 -1.87 8.92 -1.44
CA PHE A 62 -1.75 7.58 -0.83
C PHE A 62 -0.39 7.29 -0.18
N PHE A 63 0.55 8.22 -0.18
CA PHE A 63 1.87 8.03 0.45
C PHE A 63 1.84 7.96 1.97
N TRP A 64 0.72 8.36 2.59
CA TRP A 64 0.45 8.06 3.99
C TRP A 64 0.65 6.56 4.32
N PHE A 65 0.42 5.66 3.35
CA PHE A 65 0.60 4.22 3.54
C PHE A 65 2.04 3.85 3.93
N LEU A 66 3.05 4.56 3.44
CA LEU A 66 4.46 4.32 3.78
C LEU A 66 4.73 4.71 5.24
N GLN A 67 4.16 5.82 5.71
CA GLN A 67 4.25 6.25 7.11
C GLN A 67 3.54 5.27 8.04
N VAL A 68 2.28 4.94 7.75
CA VAL A 68 1.49 3.96 8.51
C VAL A 68 2.18 2.60 8.54
N SER A 69 2.68 2.12 7.40
CA SER A 69 3.43 0.86 7.34
C SER A 69 4.68 0.88 8.21
N PHE A 70 5.41 1.99 8.25
CA PHE A 70 6.58 2.13 9.11
C PHE A 70 6.19 2.09 10.59
N ILE A 71 5.15 2.84 10.99
CA ILE A 71 4.65 2.87 12.37
C ILE A 71 4.18 1.46 12.79
N MET A 72 3.33 0.82 11.99
CA MET A 72 2.76 -0.50 12.31
C MET A 72 3.82 -1.60 12.36
N LEU A 73 4.78 -1.60 11.43
CA LEU A 73 5.89 -2.54 11.44
C LEU A 73 6.78 -2.33 12.67
N SER A 74 7.04 -1.07 13.05
CA SER A 74 7.86 -0.75 14.23
C SER A 74 7.16 -1.18 15.52
N LEU A 75 5.87 -0.89 15.65
CA LEU A 75 5.04 -1.32 16.78
C LEU A 75 5.01 -2.85 16.89
N THR A 76 4.73 -3.52 15.77
CA THR A 76 4.70 -4.99 15.73
C THR A 76 6.06 -5.58 16.09
N PHE A 77 7.15 -5.01 15.57
CA PHE A 77 8.51 -5.44 15.92
C PHE A 77 8.78 -5.29 17.41
N CYS A 78 8.41 -4.14 18.02
CA CYS A 78 8.57 -3.93 19.45
C CYS A 78 7.79 -4.96 20.27
N VAL A 79 6.51 -5.19 19.93
CA VAL A 79 5.68 -6.18 20.62
C VAL A 79 6.29 -7.57 20.51
N LEU A 80 6.75 -7.99 19.32
CA LEU A 80 7.37 -9.30 19.11
C LEU A 80 8.71 -9.44 19.82
N TYR A 81 9.50 -8.36 19.85
CA TYR A 81 10.82 -8.35 20.47
C TYR A 81 10.72 -8.48 21.99
N PHE A 82 9.80 -7.72 22.64
CA PHE A 82 9.65 -7.72 24.10
C PHE A 82 8.80 -8.88 24.63
N SER A 83 7.85 -9.41 23.85
CA SER A 83 6.98 -10.51 24.30
C SER A 83 7.68 -11.87 24.39
N GLY A 84 8.81 -12.04 23.70
CA GLY A 84 9.45 -13.34 23.55
C GLY A 84 8.60 -14.37 22.78
N SER A 85 9.20 -15.47 22.35
CA SER A 85 8.56 -16.42 21.42
C SER A 85 7.29 -17.08 21.96
N ARG A 86 7.17 -17.27 23.27
CA ARG A 86 6.01 -17.94 23.90
C ARG A 86 4.77 -17.05 24.02
N ARG A 87 4.95 -15.73 24.09
CA ARG A 87 3.86 -14.75 24.31
C ARG A 87 3.45 -13.99 23.05
N VAL A 88 4.08 -14.26 21.91
CA VAL A 88 3.80 -13.57 20.64
C VAL A 88 2.33 -13.71 20.22
N ARG A 89 1.76 -14.91 20.30
CA ARG A 89 0.37 -15.15 19.90
C ARG A 89 -0.65 -14.39 20.74
N PRO A 90 -0.65 -14.52 22.09
CA PRO A 90 -1.59 -13.75 22.91
C PRO A 90 -1.36 -12.23 22.78
N ALA A 91 -0.12 -11.76 22.69
CA ALA A 91 0.16 -10.33 22.48
C ALA A 91 -0.40 -9.81 21.15
N ALA A 92 -0.30 -10.57 20.06
CA ALA A 92 -0.89 -10.21 18.78
C ALA A 92 -2.43 -10.17 18.83
N VAL A 93 -3.07 -11.09 19.54
CA VAL A 93 -4.53 -11.07 19.74
C VAL A 93 -4.96 -9.83 20.54
N VAL A 94 -4.29 -9.54 21.65
CA VAL A 94 -4.59 -8.35 22.47
C VAL A 94 -4.42 -7.07 21.63
N LEU A 95 -3.33 -6.98 20.86
CA LEU A 95 -3.09 -5.85 19.98
C LEU A 95 -4.19 -5.73 18.90
N GLY A 96 -4.63 -6.84 18.32
CA GLY A 96 -5.75 -6.87 17.37
C GLY A 96 -7.05 -6.33 17.96
N LEU A 97 -7.39 -6.76 19.17
CA LEU A 97 -8.58 -6.27 19.89
C LEU A 97 -8.48 -4.79 20.22
N LEU A 98 -7.30 -4.30 20.63
CA LEU A 98 -7.06 -2.87 20.87
C LEU A 98 -7.24 -2.04 19.61
N PHE A 99 -6.71 -2.49 18.46
CA PHE A 99 -6.89 -1.79 17.21
C PHE A 99 -8.33 -1.87 16.67
N LEU A 100 -9.04 -2.97 16.92
CA LEU A 100 -10.46 -3.05 16.60
C LEU A 100 -11.27 -2.05 17.44
N ALA A 101 -11.00 -1.98 18.76
CA ALA A 101 -11.63 -1.00 19.63
C ALA A 101 -11.31 0.44 19.18
N PHE A 102 -10.07 0.71 18.79
CA PHE A 102 -9.63 2.01 18.32
C PHE A 102 -10.29 2.40 16.98
N LEU A 103 -10.50 1.43 16.07
CA LEU A 103 -11.18 1.63 14.80
C LEU A 103 -12.65 2.04 15.00
N VAL A 104 -13.34 1.40 15.96
CA VAL A 104 -14.78 1.60 16.20
C VAL A 104 -15.04 2.80 17.12
N ALA A 105 -14.08 3.19 17.94
CA ALA A 105 -14.23 4.29 18.88
C ALA A 105 -14.45 5.64 18.16
N PRO A 106 -15.42 6.46 18.60
CA PRO A 106 -15.71 7.77 18.03
C PRO A 106 -14.70 8.84 18.49
N ILE A 107 -13.40 8.55 18.31
CA ILE A 107 -12.30 9.42 18.74
C ILE A 107 -11.80 10.18 17.53
N GLN A 108 -11.76 11.51 17.62
CA GLN A 108 -11.07 12.32 16.62
C GLN A 108 -9.56 12.18 16.82
N VAL A 109 -8.87 11.82 15.75
CA VAL A 109 -7.42 11.60 15.74
C VAL A 109 -6.77 12.60 14.79
N THR A 110 -5.65 13.16 15.21
CA THR A 110 -4.91 14.11 14.38
C THR A 110 -4.35 13.46 13.12
N PRO A 111 -4.35 14.14 11.95
CA PRO A 111 -3.71 13.68 10.72
C PRO A 111 -2.16 13.74 10.78
N PHE A 112 -1.59 14.18 11.91
CA PHE A 112 -0.14 14.24 12.12
C PHE A 112 0.49 12.85 11.98
N LEU A 113 1.49 12.70 11.12
CA LEU A 113 2.15 11.44 10.76
C LEU A 113 1.14 10.34 10.34
N SER A 114 0.01 10.73 9.78
CA SER A 114 -1.06 9.81 9.35
C SER A 114 -1.59 8.90 10.48
N ILE A 115 -1.64 9.40 11.73
CA ILE A 115 -2.13 8.60 12.88
C ILE A 115 -3.62 8.30 12.74
N ASP A 116 -4.40 9.17 12.10
CA ASP A 116 -5.78 8.91 11.69
C ASP A 116 -5.87 7.65 10.81
N ARG A 117 -4.93 7.46 9.89
CA ARG A 117 -4.85 6.27 9.06
C ARG A 117 -4.34 5.04 9.81
N VAL A 118 -3.51 5.24 10.82
CA VAL A 118 -3.15 4.14 11.76
C VAL A 118 -4.40 3.61 12.46
N ARG A 119 -5.32 4.49 12.87
CA ARG A 119 -6.62 4.10 13.40
C ARG A 119 -7.43 3.28 12.38
N ASP A 120 -7.59 3.80 11.17
CA ASP A 120 -8.46 3.22 10.14
C ASP A 120 -7.93 1.89 9.60
N PHE A 121 -6.62 1.73 9.51
CA PHE A 121 -5.99 0.58 8.84
C PHE A 121 -5.17 -0.33 9.77
N GLY A 122 -4.88 0.10 10.99
CA GLY A 122 -4.06 -0.67 11.94
C GLY A 122 -4.65 -2.04 12.27
N PHE A 123 -5.98 -2.12 12.42
CA PHE A 123 -6.67 -3.40 12.61
C PHE A 123 -6.37 -4.40 11.48
N PHE A 124 -6.48 -3.98 10.23
CA PHE A 124 -6.22 -4.87 9.09
C PHE A 124 -4.77 -5.33 9.01
N PHE A 125 -3.83 -4.46 9.39
CA PHE A 125 -2.42 -4.84 9.49
C PHE A 125 -2.20 -5.93 10.53
N ILE A 126 -2.77 -5.77 11.72
CA ILE A 126 -2.67 -6.76 12.80
C ILE A 126 -3.43 -8.05 12.44
N ALA A 127 -4.59 -7.95 11.79
CA ALA A 127 -5.31 -9.10 11.26
C ALA A 127 -4.44 -9.91 10.28
N GLY A 128 -3.69 -9.23 9.39
CA GLY A 128 -2.70 -9.89 8.53
C GLY A 128 -1.57 -10.58 9.30
N CYS A 129 -1.07 -9.96 10.38
CA CYS A 129 -0.09 -10.60 11.27
C CYS A 129 -0.68 -11.84 11.97
N LEU A 130 -1.91 -11.75 12.47
CA LEU A 130 -2.64 -12.88 13.08
C LEU A 130 -2.87 -13.99 12.05
N TYR A 131 -3.30 -13.64 10.83
CA TYR A 131 -3.41 -14.60 9.75
C TYR A 131 -2.08 -15.34 9.52
N SER A 132 -0.96 -14.64 9.44
CA SER A 132 0.37 -15.24 9.27
C SER A 132 0.73 -16.20 10.41
N LEU A 133 0.37 -15.88 11.67
CA LEU A 133 0.63 -16.72 12.84
C LEU A 133 -0.26 -17.98 12.91
N TYR A 134 -1.45 -17.92 12.33
CA TYR A 134 -2.46 -18.98 12.40
C TYR A 134 -2.83 -19.55 11.03
N SER A 135 -2.09 -19.22 9.98
CA SER A 135 -2.41 -19.56 8.58
C SER A 135 -2.76 -21.05 8.39
N ALA A 136 -1.97 -21.96 8.98
CA ALA A 136 -2.23 -23.40 8.89
C ALA A 136 -3.59 -23.85 9.47
N ARG A 137 -4.15 -23.11 10.42
CA ARG A 137 -5.51 -23.36 10.94
C ARG A 137 -6.57 -22.69 10.08
N ILE A 138 -6.36 -21.43 9.73
CA ILE A 138 -7.31 -20.63 8.95
C ILE A 138 -7.48 -21.24 7.55
N ASP A 139 -6.38 -21.64 6.90
CA ASP A 139 -6.42 -22.26 5.57
C ASP A 139 -7.13 -23.62 5.55
N ARG A 140 -7.25 -24.29 6.69
CA ARG A 140 -8.07 -25.51 6.81
C ARG A 140 -9.54 -25.26 7.01
N LEU A 141 -9.90 -24.10 7.58
CA LEU A 141 -11.28 -23.74 7.92
C LEU A 141 -11.97 -23.02 6.76
N ILE A 142 -11.24 -22.24 6.00
CA ILE A 142 -11.78 -21.39 4.93
C ILE A 142 -11.46 -22.02 3.58
N PRO A 143 -12.47 -22.32 2.76
CA PRO A 143 -12.27 -22.92 1.43
C PRO A 143 -11.87 -21.85 0.41
N TRP A 144 -10.66 -21.32 0.53
CA TRP A 144 -10.16 -20.21 -0.28
C TRP A 144 -10.22 -20.46 -1.79
N THR A 145 -10.11 -21.72 -2.23
CA THR A 145 -10.07 -22.12 -3.65
C THR A 145 -11.44 -22.47 -4.22
N ASP A 146 -12.50 -22.46 -3.39
CA ASP A 146 -13.86 -22.70 -3.84
C ASP A 146 -14.45 -21.44 -4.50
N ILE A 147 -14.89 -21.61 -5.75
CA ILE A 147 -15.55 -20.53 -6.52
C ILE A 147 -16.82 -20.02 -5.82
N ARG A 148 -17.51 -20.87 -5.06
CA ARG A 148 -18.69 -20.48 -4.29
C ARG A 148 -18.33 -19.51 -3.17
N PHE A 149 -17.20 -19.76 -2.49
CA PHE A 149 -16.69 -18.86 -1.46
C PHE A 149 -16.26 -17.51 -2.06
N LEU A 150 -15.59 -17.50 -3.22
CA LEU A 150 -15.27 -16.30 -3.97
C LEU A 150 -16.53 -15.50 -4.31
N SER A 151 -17.55 -16.17 -4.90
CA SER A 151 -18.80 -15.52 -5.29
C SER A 151 -19.57 -14.98 -4.07
N ALA A 152 -19.64 -15.73 -2.98
CA ALA A 152 -20.26 -15.30 -1.73
C ALA A 152 -19.56 -14.09 -1.12
N SER A 153 -18.21 -14.10 -1.11
CA SER A 153 -17.40 -12.97 -0.62
C SER A 153 -17.59 -11.72 -1.48
N ALA A 154 -17.68 -11.87 -2.79
CA ALA A 154 -17.94 -10.77 -3.73
C ALA A 154 -19.36 -10.20 -3.53
N ALA A 155 -20.36 -11.05 -3.42
CA ALA A 155 -21.74 -10.63 -3.16
C ALA A 155 -21.88 -9.92 -1.81
N ALA A 156 -21.25 -10.47 -0.76
CA ALA A 156 -21.20 -9.85 0.56
C ALA A 156 -20.49 -8.49 0.52
N TRP A 157 -19.37 -8.38 -0.20
CA TRP A 157 -18.66 -7.11 -0.38
C TRP A 157 -19.55 -6.05 -1.02
N ILE A 158 -20.23 -6.37 -2.13
CA ILE A 158 -21.16 -5.45 -2.81
C ILE A 158 -22.30 -5.07 -1.89
N GLY A 159 -22.96 -6.04 -1.24
CA GLY A 159 -24.09 -5.79 -0.35
C GLY A 159 -23.73 -4.92 0.84
N LEU A 160 -22.60 -5.20 1.50
CA LEU A 160 -22.12 -4.41 2.63
C LEU A 160 -21.65 -3.01 2.19
N PHE A 161 -21.07 -2.87 1.01
CA PHE A 161 -20.70 -1.57 0.47
C PHE A 161 -21.93 -0.68 0.29
N LEU A 162 -23.00 -1.20 -0.30
CA LEU A 162 -24.24 -0.47 -0.51
C LEU A 162 -25.00 -0.14 0.78
N LEU A 163 -24.87 -0.99 1.82
CA LEU A 163 -25.58 -0.82 3.09
C LEU A 163 -24.84 0.07 4.11
N PHE A 164 -23.50 0.10 4.06
CA PHE A 164 -22.68 0.67 5.11
C PHE A 164 -21.65 1.69 4.61
N GLU A 165 -21.90 2.38 3.50
CA GLU A 165 -20.96 3.35 2.91
C GLU A 165 -20.52 4.41 3.91
N ASP A 166 -21.45 4.95 4.69
CA ASP A 166 -21.21 6.02 5.69
C ASP A 166 -21.21 5.51 7.14
N SER A 167 -21.20 4.20 7.36
CA SER A 167 -21.28 3.60 8.70
C SER A 167 -19.90 3.25 9.28
N PRO A 168 -19.73 3.29 10.62
CA PRO A 168 -18.57 2.72 11.29
C PRO A 168 -18.34 1.23 10.96
N LEU A 169 -19.38 0.53 10.49
CA LEU A 169 -19.32 -0.87 10.07
C LEU A 169 -18.71 -1.05 8.67
N ARG A 170 -18.31 0.02 7.99
CA ARG A 170 -17.62 -0.04 6.70
C ARG A 170 -16.38 -0.95 6.70
N PHE A 171 -15.76 -1.17 7.86
CA PHE A 171 -14.64 -2.10 7.98
C PHE A 171 -15.02 -3.55 7.59
N LEU A 172 -16.29 -3.95 7.71
CA LEU A 172 -16.78 -5.27 7.28
C LEU A 172 -16.68 -5.41 5.74
N CYS A 173 -16.94 -4.32 4.99
CA CYS A 173 -16.70 -4.31 3.53
C CYS A 173 -15.24 -4.61 3.22
N SER A 174 -14.31 -4.00 3.96
CA SER A 174 -12.90 -4.23 3.76
C SER A 174 -12.50 -5.67 4.06
N LEU A 175 -13.06 -6.28 5.11
CA LEU A 175 -12.81 -7.71 5.42
C LEU A 175 -13.31 -8.65 4.34
N THR A 176 -14.53 -8.42 3.83
CA THR A 176 -15.09 -9.24 2.74
C THR A 176 -14.35 -9.03 1.43
N GLY A 177 -13.91 -7.79 1.14
CA GLY A 177 -13.04 -7.47 0.00
C GLY A 177 -11.68 -8.17 0.09
N ILE A 178 -11.06 -8.20 1.28
CA ILE A 178 -9.82 -8.94 1.53
C ILE A 178 -10.04 -10.44 1.31
N ALA A 179 -11.14 -11.01 1.84
CA ALA A 179 -11.47 -12.42 1.66
C ALA A 179 -11.67 -12.77 0.17
N MET A 180 -12.37 -11.92 -0.58
CA MET A 180 -12.53 -12.05 -2.03
C MET A 180 -11.19 -12.04 -2.76
N CYS A 181 -10.32 -11.06 -2.49
CA CYS A 181 -9.01 -10.95 -3.12
C CYS A 181 -8.08 -12.14 -2.77
N MET A 182 -8.11 -12.60 -1.52
CA MET A 182 -7.35 -13.79 -1.10
C MET A 182 -7.84 -15.05 -1.79
N SER A 183 -9.17 -15.25 -1.88
CA SER A 183 -9.75 -16.38 -2.59
C SER A 183 -9.35 -16.36 -4.06
N LEU A 184 -9.50 -15.21 -4.73
CA LEU A 184 -9.07 -15.06 -6.13
C LEU A 184 -7.58 -15.39 -6.31
N ALA A 185 -6.71 -14.86 -5.45
CA ALA A 185 -5.28 -15.12 -5.52
C ALA A 185 -4.95 -16.62 -5.34
N ARG A 186 -5.64 -17.31 -4.42
CA ARG A 186 -5.47 -18.75 -4.20
C ARG A 186 -5.97 -19.59 -5.39
N ILE A 187 -7.10 -19.23 -5.99
CA ILE A 187 -7.61 -19.87 -7.21
C ILE A 187 -6.62 -19.70 -8.37
N MET A 188 -6.07 -18.48 -8.53
CA MET A 188 -5.07 -18.22 -9.57
C MET A 188 -3.79 -19.03 -9.35
N GLU A 189 -3.32 -19.16 -8.10
CA GLU A 189 -2.16 -19.95 -7.75
C GLU A 189 -2.40 -21.44 -8.02
N GLU A 190 -3.54 -22.00 -7.61
CA GLU A 190 -3.91 -23.41 -7.82
C GLU A 190 -4.06 -23.75 -9.31
N ARG A 191 -4.67 -22.83 -10.07
CA ARG A 191 -4.82 -22.97 -11.53
C ARG A 191 -3.56 -22.62 -12.31
N ARG A 192 -2.46 -22.28 -11.63
CA ARG A 192 -1.17 -21.90 -12.21
C ARG A 192 -1.28 -20.77 -13.25
N TRP A 193 -2.10 -19.77 -12.96
CA TRP A 193 -2.20 -18.59 -13.81
C TRP A 193 -0.94 -17.73 -13.68
N GLN A 194 -0.02 -17.89 -14.61
CA GLN A 194 1.32 -17.28 -14.55
C GLN A 194 1.38 -15.89 -15.21
N PHE A 195 0.27 -15.42 -15.78
CA PHE A 195 0.29 -14.17 -16.55
C PHE A 195 0.69 -12.91 -15.73
N LEU A 196 0.52 -12.95 -14.41
CA LEU A 196 0.96 -11.88 -13.51
C LEU A 196 2.31 -12.14 -12.83
N ASP A 197 2.92 -13.30 -13.05
CA ASP A 197 4.16 -13.66 -12.37
C ASP A 197 5.32 -12.72 -12.69
N HIS A 198 5.33 -12.17 -13.89
CA HIS A 198 6.33 -11.20 -14.32
C HIS A 198 6.25 -9.87 -13.54
N LEU A 199 5.10 -9.54 -12.92
CA LEU A 199 4.90 -8.33 -12.11
C LEU A 199 5.35 -8.50 -10.67
N LYS A 200 5.46 -9.74 -10.15
CA LYS A 200 5.75 -10.02 -8.74
C LYS A 200 6.99 -9.30 -8.22
N ALA A 201 8.07 -9.34 -9.00
CA ALA A 201 9.33 -8.70 -8.61
C ALA A 201 9.26 -7.16 -8.60
N ALA A 202 8.40 -6.58 -9.45
CA ALA A 202 8.23 -5.14 -9.60
C ALA A 202 7.14 -4.54 -8.69
N ASN A 203 6.46 -5.35 -7.87
CA ASN A 203 5.30 -4.96 -7.08
C ASN A 203 5.50 -3.65 -6.30
N TYR A 204 6.64 -3.50 -5.66
CA TYR A 204 6.95 -2.31 -4.88
C TYR A 204 7.17 -1.07 -5.76
N MET A 205 7.80 -1.23 -6.93
CA MET A 205 8.00 -0.15 -7.90
C MET A 205 6.65 0.29 -8.51
N ILE A 206 5.80 -0.69 -8.84
CA ILE A 206 4.43 -0.44 -9.31
C ILE A 206 3.66 0.35 -8.24
N PHE A 207 3.68 -0.09 -6.98
CA PHE A 207 3.04 0.63 -5.89
C PHE A 207 3.53 2.09 -5.77
N LEU A 208 4.83 2.34 -5.85
CA LEU A 208 5.39 3.68 -5.71
C LEU A 208 5.04 4.63 -6.86
N LEU A 209 4.98 4.12 -8.09
CA LEU A 209 4.93 4.97 -9.29
C LEU A 209 3.63 4.84 -10.08
N SER A 210 2.78 3.85 -9.81
CA SER A 210 1.55 3.59 -10.58
C SER A 210 0.64 4.81 -10.66
N TRP A 211 0.49 5.54 -9.58
CA TRP A 211 -0.38 6.71 -9.53
C TRP A 211 0.05 7.81 -10.52
N TYR A 212 1.36 8.07 -10.62
CA TYR A 212 1.88 9.05 -11.56
C TYR A 212 1.56 8.71 -13.00
N PHE A 213 1.89 7.47 -13.38
CA PHE A 213 1.69 7.04 -14.75
C PHE A 213 0.21 6.85 -15.07
N ASN A 214 -0.60 6.51 -14.08
CA ASN A 214 -2.05 6.48 -14.23
C ASN A 214 -2.60 7.89 -14.51
N ILE A 215 -2.29 8.87 -13.67
CA ILE A 215 -2.77 10.25 -13.86
C ILE A 215 -2.18 10.87 -15.12
N ALA A 216 -0.89 10.70 -15.38
CA ALA A 216 -0.28 11.21 -16.61
C ALA A 216 -0.95 10.64 -17.86
N ALA A 217 -1.25 9.34 -17.87
CA ALA A 217 -1.97 8.71 -18.96
C ALA A 217 -3.42 9.25 -19.08
N GLN A 218 -4.12 9.44 -17.97
CA GLN A 218 -5.46 10.04 -17.97
C GLN A 218 -5.45 11.45 -18.56
N GLN A 219 -4.52 12.30 -18.12
CA GLN A 219 -4.41 13.67 -18.62
C GLN A 219 -4.09 13.71 -20.14
N VAL A 220 -3.13 12.91 -20.57
CA VAL A 220 -2.78 12.82 -21.99
C VAL A 220 -3.97 12.31 -22.81
N LEU A 221 -4.62 11.24 -22.39
CA LEU A 221 -5.75 10.67 -23.12
C LEU A 221 -6.94 11.65 -23.17
N ALA A 222 -7.26 12.31 -22.05
CA ALA A 222 -8.36 13.28 -22.00
C ALA A 222 -8.13 14.49 -22.92
N HIS A 223 -6.87 14.89 -23.10
CA HIS A 223 -6.54 16.06 -23.95
C HIS A 223 -6.55 15.74 -25.44
N PHE A 224 -6.12 14.54 -25.84
CA PHE A 224 -5.91 14.22 -27.25
C PHE A 224 -7.00 13.34 -27.87
N VAL A 225 -7.79 12.63 -27.08
CA VAL A 225 -8.72 11.61 -27.61
C VAL A 225 -10.03 11.58 -26.82
N ALA A 226 -11.15 11.82 -27.51
CA ALA A 226 -12.48 11.66 -26.95
C ALA A 226 -12.86 10.16 -26.89
N LEU A 227 -12.40 9.45 -25.85
CA LEU A 227 -12.71 8.04 -25.64
C LEU A 227 -13.78 7.86 -24.55
N PRO A 228 -14.54 6.77 -24.54
CA PRO A 228 -15.42 6.40 -23.45
C PRO A 228 -14.63 6.27 -22.13
N TRP A 229 -15.24 6.64 -21.00
CA TRP A 229 -14.59 6.65 -19.68
C TRP A 229 -13.92 5.32 -19.30
N TRP A 230 -14.53 4.19 -19.64
CA TRP A 230 -14.00 2.85 -19.35
C TRP A 230 -12.71 2.54 -20.14
N VAL A 231 -12.57 3.07 -21.37
CA VAL A 231 -11.31 2.93 -22.14
C VAL A 231 -10.22 3.78 -21.51
N HIS A 232 -10.52 5.03 -21.13
CA HIS A 232 -9.60 5.89 -20.40
C HIS A 232 -9.08 5.21 -19.14
N THR A 233 -10.01 4.68 -18.31
CA THR A 233 -9.67 4.00 -17.05
C THR A 233 -8.80 2.76 -17.30
N SER A 234 -9.14 1.95 -18.32
CA SER A 234 -8.39 0.74 -18.64
C SER A 234 -6.97 1.04 -19.13
N LEU A 235 -6.83 2.00 -20.05
CA LEU A 235 -5.51 2.38 -20.60
C LEU A 235 -4.63 3.02 -19.53
N SER A 236 -5.17 3.88 -18.68
CA SER A 236 -4.40 4.50 -17.60
C SER A 236 -4.01 3.48 -16.51
N LEU A 237 -4.85 2.50 -16.22
CA LEU A 237 -4.50 1.40 -15.32
C LEU A 237 -3.35 0.56 -15.90
N ILE A 238 -3.42 0.23 -17.19
CA ILE A 238 -2.34 -0.48 -17.89
C ILE A 238 -1.04 0.34 -17.83
N ALA A 239 -1.09 1.64 -18.12
CA ALA A 239 0.07 2.51 -18.02
C ALA A 239 0.64 2.56 -16.59
N GLY A 240 -0.24 2.67 -15.58
CA GLY A 240 0.14 2.68 -14.17
C GLY A 240 0.82 1.39 -13.70
N ILE A 241 0.57 0.27 -14.34
CA ILE A 241 1.19 -1.03 -14.00
C ILE A 241 2.45 -1.26 -14.84
N TYR A 242 2.34 -1.16 -16.16
CA TYR A 242 3.40 -1.62 -17.04
C TYR A 242 4.55 -0.63 -17.22
N ILE A 243 4.32 0.69 -17.11
CA ILE A 243 5.43 1.66 -17.19
C ILE A 243 6.37 1.52 -15.97
N PRO A 244 5.90 1.45 -14.71
CA PRO A 244 6.78 1.14 -13.59
C PRO A 244 7.46 -0.23 -13.68
N TRP A 245 6.77 -1.24 -14.22
CA TRP A 245 7.37 -2.56 -14.47
C TRP A 245 8.52 -2.49 -15.48
N LEU A 246 8.35 -1.77 -16.58
CA LEU A 246 9.43 -1.53 -17.55
C LEU A 246 10.60 -0.78 -16.89
N GLY A 247 10.31 0.24 -16.08
CA GLY A 247 11.31 0.93 -15.27
C GLY A 247 12.07 -0.02 -14.34
N TYR A 248 11.36 -0.92 -13.65
CA TYR A 248 11.98 -1.94 -12.82
C TYR A 248 12.92 -2.85 -13.64
N LYS A 249 12.48 -3.34 -14.80
CA LYS A 249 13.28 -4.17 -15.69
C LYS A 249 14.52 -3.45 -16.21
N TYR A 250 14.37 -2.16 -16.54
CA TYR A 250 15.50 -1.33 -16.92
C TYR A 250 16.55 -1.20 -15.81
N LEU A 251 16.10 -0.90 -14.58
CA LEU A 251 16.99 -0.81 -13.41
C LEU A 251 17.66 -2.17 -13.11
N GLU A 252 16.90 -3.27 -13.21
CA GLU A 252 17.41 -4.63 -13.00
C GLU A 252 18.51 -4.98 -14.04
N LYS A 253 18.32 -4.58 -15.30
CA LYS A 253 19.28 -4.89 -16.38
C LYS A 253 20.59 -4.11 -16.27
N HIS A 254 20.53 -2.86 -15.77
CA HIS A 254 21.67 -1.93 -15.79
C HIS A 254 22.27 -1.68 -14.40
N GLN A 255 22.24 -2.67 -13.51
CA GLN A 255 22.73 -2.55 -12.12
C GLN A 255 24.22 -2.21 -12.00
N ASP A 256 25.02 -2.46 -13.04
CA ASP A 256 26.45 -2.16 -13.05
C ASP A 256 26.72 -0.65 -13.08
N ASN A 257 25.77 0.14 -13.60
CA ASN A 257 25.88 1.59 -13.62
C ASN A 257 25.68 2.16 -12.19
N ARG A 258 26.64 3.00 -11.77
CA ARG A 258 26.64 3.64 -10.45
C ARG A 258 25.38 4.47 -10.19
N LEU A 259 24.92 5.24 -11.17
CA LEU A 259 23.71 6.07 -11.03
C LEU A 259 22.48 5.22 -10.86
N ILE A 260 22.32 4.16 -11.67
CA ILE A 260 21.20 3.24 -11.57
C ILE A 260 21.17 2.53 -10.21
N ARG A 261 22.32 2.16 -9.70
CA ARG A 261 22.43 1.55 -8.37
C ARG A 261 22.02 2.52 -7.26
N ILE A 262 22.39 3.80 -7.37
CA ILE A 262 21.96 4.84 -6.43
C ILE A 262 20.43 5.04 -6.53
N THR A 263 19.90 5.17 -7.73
CA THR A 263 18.44 5.30 -7.94
C THR A 263 17.67 4.11 -7.36
N SER A 264 18.15 2.90 -7.61
CA SER A 264 17.55 1.68 -7.05
C SER A 264 17.60 1.67 -5.51
N TYR A 265 18.71 2.13 -4.94
CA TYR A 265 18.86 2.26 -3.49
C TYR A 265 17.87 3.28 -2.90
N ILE A 266 17.71 4.44 -3.54
CA ILE A 266 16.79 5.51 -3.14
C ILE A 266 15.34 5.03 -3.22
N LEU A 267 14.99 4.30 -4.27
CA LEU A 267 13.66 3.70 -4.44
C LEU A 267 13.42 2.46 -3.55
N GLY A 268 14.32 2.18 -2.60
CA GLY A 268 14.17 1.06 -1.67
C GLY A 268 14.28 -0.33 -2.29
N GLN A 269 14.70 -0.40 -3.57
CA GLN A 269 14.88 -1.66 -4.28
C GLN A 269 16.15 -2.39 -3.81
N SER A 270 16.04 -3.70 -3.72
CA SER A 270 17.20 -4.56 -3.43
C SER A 270 17.22 -5.68 -4.46
N PHE A 271 18.02 -5.50 -5.49
CA PHE A 271 18.26 -6.58 -6.44
C PHE A 271 19.21 -7.61 -5.82
N ARG A 272 18.86 -8.88 -5.91
CA ARG A 272 19.84 -9.95 -5.61
C ARG A 272 20.91 -9.91 -6.70
N LYS A 273 22.19 -9.87 -6.29
CA LYS A 273 23.27 -10.14 -7.25
C LYS A 273 22.96 -11.48 -7.92
N ARG A 274 22.87 -11.49 -9.24
CA ARG A 274 22.88 -12.75 -9.98
C ARG A 274 24.23 -13.39 -9.70
N ALA A 275 24.21 -14.54 -8.99
CA ALA A 275 25.39 -15.35 -8.77
C ALA A 275 25.80 -16.02 -10.09
#